data_309a55f15efaf8c32cbe5a36a7a3a85b
#
_entry.id   309a55f15efaf8c32cbe5a36a7a3a85b
#
_cell.length_a   1.000
_cell.length_b   1.000
_cell.length_c   1.000
_cell.angle_alpha   90.00
_cell.angle_beta   90.00
_cell.angle_gamma   90.00
#
_symmetry.space_group_name_H-M   'P 1'
#
loop_
_entity.id
_entity.type
_entity.pdbx_description
1 polymer ?
#
loop_
_entity_poly.entity_id
_entity_poly.type
_entity_poly.pdbx_seq_one_letter_code
_entity_poly.pdbx_strand_id
1 'polypeptide(L)'
;MKKVSLLVCFIMLVNVLLAQSIEDGKKFLNYERYTSANDAFSKLIAANPNNVEAAYWLGQTYLQNQDNPDSVAAKALYQKTLQANPNAPLMLVGMGEIDLMEGRKDEARNKFETAINATKKRDRENILLPIGRANIDANNGDIHYAIDKLNDAAGMAEKNADIQLALGDAYRKLIDGANATIAYQNALRLDPKNAKAAFMIGRIYETQGYGQEAIYMKHYTDAIAADPNYAPVYYWLYNYYYQRDVNKSKEFLGKYISVSDNDSKNCYAEASLEYVSQRYQAAIDKSNQCITAAGEKAFPNLYGLKAYSYDKLGDSLNAKKYFEEFFAKVNPAKIGPNDYATYGRVLLKLGGDSLEIVKNSSMGAEYINKAIALDTVPANKLDYVKSTAASLVDAKKYAEAGEWYTKILTLKPDYGKVDLYYAGYNDYRGEQYVEADSIFNIYMAKYPEDAFGAYMRARSAEGIDTSNAEGLAKPYYQKVIDIYDTAVDKSTVKPYIIPSYRYMVAYSYNVQKDKDAALKYNSKIIEIDPTDATALKTQEALSGIKQKMKTDDEGTVVKEKTKTDSTKVKVKDGKTKTKDKE
;
A
#
# COMPACT_ATOMS: atom_id res chain seq x y z
N MET A 1 39.02 50.25 35.59
CA MET A 1 38.00 49.45 36.32
C MET A 1 36.58 49.62 35.76
N LYS A 2 36.12 50.83 35.38
CA LYS A 2 34.76 51.04 34.82
C LYS A 2 34.50 50.31 33.47
N LYS A 3 35.49 50.17 32.60
CA LYS A 3 35.36 49.45 31.30
C LYS A 3 35.29 47.95 31.41
N VAL A 4 35.97 47.33 32.41
CA VAL A 4 35.91 45.88 32.69
C VAL A 4 34.57 45.50 33.31
N SER A 5 34.02 46.36 34.18
CA SER A 5 32.70 46.15 34.81
C SER A 5 31.55 46.17 33.76
N LEU A 6 31.67 47.04 32.74
CA LEU A 6 30.68 47.12 31.64
C LEU A 6 30.71 45.88 30.72
N LEU A 7 31.93 45.33 30.47
CA LEU A 7 32.08 44.12 29.66
C LEU A 7 31.54 42.88 30.36
N VAL A 8 31.77 42.76 31.67
CA VAL A 8 31.23 41.64 32.47
C VAL A 8 29.71 41.70 32.59
N CYS A 9 29.11 42.90 32.76
CA CYS A 9 27.66 43.06 32.71
C CYS A 9 27.07 42.76 31.34
N PHE A 10 27.76 43.11 30.23
CA PHE A 10 27.30 42.80 28.87
C PHE A 10 27.38 41.29 28.57
N ILE A 11 28.43 40.58 29.05
CA ILE A 11 28.55 39.12 28.92
C ILE A 11 27.50 38.41 29.76
N MET A 12 27.17 38.89 30.96
CA MET A 12 26.07 38.33 31.76
C MET A 12 24.68 38.61 31.14
N LEU A 13 24.46 39.77 30.53
CA LEU A 13 23.20 40.10 29.82
C LEU A 13 23.02 39.25 28.57
N VAL A 14 24.07 38.94 27.82
CA VAL A 14 24.01 38.06 26.63
C VAL A 14 23.74 36.61 27.02
N ASN A 15 24.22 36.14 28.19
CA ASN A 15 23.90 34.79 28.67
C ASN A 15 22.48 34.67 29.24
N VAL A 16 21.89 35.75 29.74
CA VAL A 16 20.48 35.76 30.20
C VAL A 16 19.49 35.75 29.03
N LEU A 17 19.88 36.22 27.85
CA LEU A 17 19.05 36.23 26.63
C LEU A 17 18.95 34.87 25.92
N LEU A 18 19.67 33.83 26.37
CA LEU A 18 19.65 32.47 25.81
C LEU A 18 19.15 31.39 26.81
N ALA A 19 18.62 31.80 27.95
CA ALA A 19 18.03 30.84 28.91
C ALA A 19 16.70 30.36 28.35
N GLN A 20 16.66 29.14 27.78
CA GLN A 20 15.42 28.46 27.41
C GLN A 20 14.55 28.27 28.64
N SER A 21 13.26 28.53 28.52
CA SER A 21 12.28 28.34 29.58
C SER A 21 11.56 26.98 29.44
N ILE A 22 10.87 26.55 30.50
CA ILE A 22 9.94 25.40 30.43
C ILE A 22 8.91 25.62 29.32
N GLU A 23 8.39 26.84 29.22
CA GLU A 23 7.37 27.18 28.21
C GLU A 23 7.90 27.12 26.78
N ASP A 24 9.18 27.47 26.53
CA ASP A 24 9.79 27.28 25.21
C ASP A 24 9.89 25.79 24.87
N GLY A 25 10.29 24.94 25.82
CA GLY A 25 10.35 23.50 25.64
C GLY A 25 8.97 22.89 25.36
N LYS A 26 7.94 23.29 26.12
CA LYS A 26 6.54 22.88 25.88
C LYS A 26 6.04 23.34 24.52
N LYS A 27 6.40 24.55 24.09
CA LYS A 27 6.06 25.06 22.79
C LYS A 27 6.71 24.25 21.67
N PHE A 28 7.99 23.89 21.79
CA PHE A 28 8.64 22.99 20.84
C PHE A 28 7.96 21.62 20.79
N LEU A 29 7.60 21.05 21.94
CA LEU A 29 6.89 19.78 22.00
C LEU A 29 5.52 19.88 21.31
N ASN A 30 4.77 20.95 21.55
CA ASN A 30 3.49 21.21 20.85
C ASN A 30 3.64 21.37 19.32
N TYR A 31 4.81 21.79 18.86
CA TYR A 31 5.14 21.90 17.42
C TYR A 31 5.74 20.62 16.84
N GLU A 32 5.79 19.54 17.62
CA GLU A 32 6.43 18.26 17.26
C GLU A 32 7.93 18.43 16.94
N ARG A 33 8.58 19.46 17.51
CA ARG A 33 10.00 19.75 17.41
C ARG A 33 10.75 19.04 18.56
N TYR A 34 10.83 17.71 18.44
CA TYR A 34 11.31 16.86 19.55
C TYR A 34 12.79 17.08 19.87
N THR A 35 13.63 17.36 18.86
CA THR A 35 15.06 17.68 19.09
C THR A 35 15.20 19.01 19.85
N SER A 36 14.48 20.04 19.40
CA SER A 36 14.48 21.35 20.07
C SER A 36 13.94 21.26 21.49
N ALA A 37 12.86 20.48 21.72
CA ALA A 37 12.29 20.26 23.06
C ALA A 37 13.27 19.53 23.98
N ASN A 38 13.90 18.45 23.48
CA ASN A 38 14.92 17.70 24.20
C ASN A 38 16.07 18.61 24.65
N ASP A 39 16.61 19.41 23.74
CA ASP A 39 17.69 20.34 24.03
C ASP A 39 17.28 21.38 25.08
N ALA A 40 16.06 21.92 24.98
CA ALA A 40 15.57 22.89 25.95
C ALA A 40 15.49 22.31 27.37
N PHE A 41 14.82 21.17 27.52
CA PHE A 41 14.64 20.55 28.84
C PHE A 41 15.96 20.00 29.38
N SER A 42 16.83 19.42 28.55
CA SER A 42 18.14 18.92 28.95
C SER A 42 19.03 20.03 29.50
N LYS A 43 19.04 21.23 28.90
CA LYS A 43 19.76 22.40 29.40
C LYS A 43 19.21 22.88 30.74
N LEU A 44 17.89 22.85 30.95
CA LEU A 44 17.28 23.21 32.22
C LEU A 44 17.65 22.22 33.33
N ILE A 45 17.70 20.92 33.04
CA ILE A 45 18.14 19.87 33.97
C ILE A 45 19.63 20.01 34.26
N ALA A 46 20.45 20.32 33.26
CA ALA A 46 21.89 20.53 33.47
C ALA A 46 22.18 21.75 34.37
N ALA A 47 21.37 22.81 34.25
CA ALA A 47 21.46 23.99 35.09
C ALA A 47 20.92 23.75 36.52
N ASN A 48 19.87 22.94 36.66
CA ASN A 48 19.29 22.53 37.94
C ASN A 48 18.86 21.07 37.88
N PRO A 49 19.69 20.12 38.34
CA PRO A 49 19.37 18.68 38.36
C PRO A 49 18.11 18.29 39.16
N ASN A 50 17.63 19.16 40.05
CA ASN A 50 16.41 18.97 40.83
C ASN A 50 15.17 19.60 40.19
N ASN A 51 15.25 20.06 38.95
CA ASN A 51 14.10 20.62 38.23
C ASN A 51 13.15 19.51 37.79
N VAL A 52 12.19 19.19 38.69
CA VAL A 52 11.19 18.11 38.48
C VAL A 52 10.34 18.37 37.25
N GLU A 53 9.96 19.62 37.00
CA GLU A 53 9.11 19.96 35.83
C GLU A 53 9.86 19.75 34.52
N ALA A 54 11.12 20.19 34.42
CA ALA A 54 11.95 19.93 33.25
C ALA A 54 12.16 18.43 33.00
N ALA A 55 12.35 17.64 34.09
CA ALA A 55 12.48 16.19 33.99
C ALA A 55 11.18 15.53 33.51
N TYR A 56 10.01 16.01 33.96
CA TYR A 56 8.72 15.54 33.45
C TYR A 56 8.59 15.77 31.94
N TRP A 57 8.79 17.01 31.51
CA TRP A 57 8.62 17.35 30.10
C TRP A 57 9.69 16.74 29.18
N LEU A 58 10.91 16.50 29.69
CA LEU A 58 11.90 15.71 28.94
C LEU A 58 11.43 14.27 28.75
N GLY A 59 10.89 13.65 29.78
CA GLY A 59 10.30 12.32 29.66
C GLY A 59 9.10 12.29 28.69
N GLN A 60 8.23 13.31 28.74
CA GLN A 60 7.15 13.46 27.76
C GLN A 60 7.69 13.63 26.33
N THR A 61 8.81 14.34 26.16
CA THR A 61 9.46 14.46 24.84
C THR A 61 9.90 13.08 24.31
N TYR A 62 10.42 12.21 25.15
CA TYR A 62 10.77 10.83 24.76
C TYR A 62 9.53 9.98 24.41
N LEU A 63 8.43 10.10 25.18
CA LEU A 63 7.22 9.32 24.97
C LEU A 63 6.43 9.76 23.73
N GLN A 64 6.35 11.06 23.50
CA GLN A 64 5.54 11.64 22.41
C GLN A 64 6.24 11.66 21.06
N ASN A 65 7.55 11.36 20.99
CA ASN A 65 8.27 11.27 19.73
C ASN A 65 7.74 10.10 18.89
N GLN A 66 6.82 10.39 17.98
CA GLN A 66 6.14 9.37 17.16
C GLN A 66 7.09 8.58 16.25
N ASP A 67 8.22 9.18 15.88
CA ASP A 67 9.20 8.54 14.99
C ASP A 67 10.08 7.53 15.74
N ASN A 68 10.43 7.86 16.98
CA ASN A 68 11.27 7.02 17.85
C ASN A 68 10.91 7.20 19.34
N PRO A 69 9.76 6.66 19.79
CA PRO A 69 9.38 6.75 21.19
C PRO A 69 10.36 5.94 22.06
N ASP A 70 10.86 6.57 23.14
CA ASP A 70 11.82 5.94 24.07
C ASP A 70 11.25 5.88 25.48
N SER A 71 10.38 4.90 25.72
CA SER A 71 9.80 4.65 27.04
C SER A 71 10.84 4.19 28.08
N VAL A 72 11.95 3.60 27.63
CA VAL A 72 13.03 3.15 28.52
C VAL A 72 13.79 4.36 29.08
N ALA A 73 14.16 5.32 28.21
CA ALA A 73 14.80 6.56 28.66
C ALA A 73 13.87 7.39 29.55
N ALA A 74 12.59 7.52 29.20
CA ALA A 74 11.60 8.22 30.01
C ALA A 74 11.47 7.59 31.40
N LYS A 75 11.32 6.26 31.47
CA LYS A 75 11.23 5.51 32.73
C LYS A 75 12.47 5.70 33.62
N ALA A 76 13.66 5.58 33.01
CA ALA A 76 14.93 5.75 33.75
C ALA A 76 15.06 7.18 34.31
N LEU A 77 14.67 8.20 33.53
CA LEU A 77 14.68 9.60 33.95
C LEU A 77 13.73 9.84 35.13
N TYR A 78 12.48 9.35 35.04
CA TYR A 78 11.49 9.49 36.10
C TYR A 78 11.92 8.77 37.37
N GLN A 79 12.44 7.54 37.28
CA GLN A 79 12.96 6.78 38.42
C GLN A 79 14.12 7.49 39.11
N LYS A 80 15.10 8.00 38.32
CA LYS A 80 16.23 8.77 38.87
C LYS A 80 15.76 10.02 39.59
N THR A 81 14.77 10.72 39.05
CA THR A 81 14.23 11.93 39.69
C THR A 81 13.45 11.61 40.97
N LEU A 82 12.72 10.48 41.01
CA LEU A 82 12.04 9.99 42.23
C LEU A 82 13.02 9.56 43.33
N GLN A 83 14.20 9.02 42.98
CA GLN A 83 15.24 8.73 43.98
C GLN A 83 15.68 9.98 44.75
N ALA A 84 15.80 11.11 44.03
CA ALA A 84 16.14 12.40 44.62
C ALA A 84 14.94 13.09 45.31
N ASN A 85 13.72 12.88 44.79
CA ASN A 85 12.48 13.51 45.25
C ASN A 85 11.34 12.46 45.32
N PRO A 86 11.28 11.61 46.38
CA PRO A 86 10.38 10.45 46.41
C PRO A 86 8.88 10.75 46.27
N ASN A 87 8.47 11.96 46.61
CA ASN A 87 7.06 12.40 46.55
C ASN A 87 6.80 13.43 45.43
N ALA A 88 7.63 13.49 44.38
CA ALA A 88 7.42 14.40 43.28
C ALA A 88 6.16 14.01 42.47
N PRO A 89 5.03 14.75 42.54
CA PRO A 89 3.77 14.33 41.96
C PRO A 89 3.85 14.13 40.44
N LEU A 90 4.53 15.03 39.69
CA LEU A 90 4.70 14.90 38.24
C LEU A 90 5.46 13.62 37.84
N MET A 91 6.43 13.20 38.66
CA MET A 91 7.15 11.94 38.41
C MET A 91 6.29 10.72 38.62
N LEU A 92 5.39 10.75 39.62
CA LEU A 92 4.39 9.70 39.81
C LEU A 92 3.42 9.62 38.63
N VAL A 93 3.03 10.78 38.05
CA VAL A 93 2.20 10.82 36.83
C VAL A 93 2.95 10.20 35.67
N GLY A 94 4.19 10.59 35.38
CA GLY A 94 4.99 10.01 34.31
C GLY A 94 5.21 8.51 34.45
N MET A 95 5.47 8.03 35.71
CA MET A 95 5.57 6.58 35.96
C MET A 95 4.23 5.86 35.80
N GLY A 96 3.10 6.50 36.16
CA GLY A 96 1.77 5.97 35.88
C GLY A 96 1.48 5.83 34.39
N GLU A 97 1.92 6.78 33.58
CA GLU A 97 1.84 6.69 32.13
C GLU A 97 2.65 5.51 31.59
N ILE A 98 3.86 5.29 32.07
CA ILE A 98 4.66 4.10 31.75
C ILE A 98 3.92 2.82 32.12
N ASP A 99 3.29 2.76 33.31
CA ASP A 99 2.51 1.60 33.73
C ASP A 99 1.32 1.34 32.80
N LEU A 100 0.62 2.38 32.34
CA LEU A 100 -0.43 2.25 31.33
C LEU A 100 0.12 1.66 30.03
N MET A 101 1.25 2.15 29.53
CA MET A 101 1.89 1.64 28.31
C MET A 101 2.27 0.16 28.45
N GLU A 102 2.68 -0.26 29.66
CA GLU A 102 3.02 -1.64 30.00
C GLU A 102 1.79 -2.50 30.39
N GLY A 103 0.57 -1.95 30.34
CA GLY A 103 -0.69 -2.64 30.64
C GLY A 103 -1.05 -2.78 32.12
N ARG A 104 -0.30 -2.14 33.02
CA ARG A 104 -0.50 -2.18 34.47
C ARG A 104 -1.43 -1.05 34.94
N LYS A 105 -2.73 -1.19 34.65
CA LYS A 105 -3.73 -0.14 34.90
C LYS A 105 -3.95 0.20 36.38
N ASP A 106 -3.92 -0.79 37.25
CA ASP A 106 -4.15 -0.58 38.68
C ASP A 106 -2.97 0.13 39.34
N GLU A 107 -1.74 -0.23 38.96
CA GLU A 107 -0.53 0.45 39.46
C GLU A 107 -0.47 1.90 38.95
N ALA A 108 -0.87 2.14 37.70
CA ALA A 108 -0.98 3.48 37.15
C ALA A 108 -2.00 4.31 37.96
N ARG A 109 -3.19 3.77 38.19
CA ARG A 109 -4.24 4.40 38.99
C ARG A 109 -3.76 4.77 40.37
N ASN A 110 -3.11 3.84 41.07
CA ASN A 110 -2.55 4.08 42.40
C ASN A 110 -1.52 5.22 42.42
N LYS A 111 -0.66 5.31 41.40
CA LYS A 111 0.30 6.41 41.25
C LYS A 111 -0.39 7.74 41.01
N PHE A 112 -1.42 7.79 40.17
CA PHE A 112 -2.19 9.00 39.92
C PHE A 112 -2.88 9.51 41.19
N GLU A 113 -3.57 8.65 41.91
CA GLU A 113 -4.22 9.04 43.17
C GLU A 113 -3.19 9.46 44.23
N THR A 114 -2.02 8.81 44.28
CA THR A 114 -0.91 9.23 45.14
C THR A 114 -0.40 10.63 44.78
N ALA A 115 -0.25 10.92 43.48
CA ALA A 115 0.17 12.24 42.99
C ALA A 115 -0.85 13.32 43.37
N ILE A 116 -2.15 13.06 43.21
CA ILE A 116 -3.24 13.97 43.60
C ILE A 116 -3.17 14.26 45.10
N ASN A 117 -3.03 13.21 45.92
CA ASN A 117 -3.00 13.34 47.39
C ASN A 117 -1.74 14.05 47.90
N ALA A 118 -0.60 13.88 47.23
CA ALA A 118 0.64 14.59 47.54
C ALA A 118 0.60 16.09 47.15
N THR A 119 -0.38 16.50 46.31
CA THR A 119 -0.51 17.88 45.83
C THR A 119 -1.50 18.68 46.68
N LYS A 120 -1.10 19.89 47.04
CA LYS A 120 -2.01 20.80 47.77
C LYS A 120 -3.26 21.08 46.95
N LYS A 121 -4.41 21.17 47.61
CA LYS A 121 -5.72 21.29 46.94
C LYS A 121 -5.75 22.44 45.93
N ARG A 122 -5.14 23.58 46.25
CA ARG A 122 -5.11 24.78 45.39
C ARG A 122 -4.27 24.62 44.10
N ASP A 123 -3.36 23.63 44.05
CA ASP A 123 -2.38 23.42 43.00
C ASP A 123 -2.70 22.13 42.18
N ARG A 124 -3.86 21.47 42.47
CA ARG A 124 -4.22 20.16 41.91
C ARG A 124 -4.46 20.19 40.39
N GLU A 125 -4.90 21.31 39.84
CA GLU A 125 -5.08 21.44 38.40
C GLU A 125 -3.78 21.14 37.62
N ASN A 126 -2.62 21.50 38.23
CA ASN A 126 -1.30 21.24 37.63
C ASN A 126 -0.91 19.75 37.61
N ILE A 127 -1.68 18.89 38.28
CA ILE A 127 -1.48 17.42 38.30
C ILE A 127 -2.62 16.73 37.57
N LEU A 128 -3.85 17.22 37.65
CA LEU A 128 -5.01 16.64 37.00
C LEU A 128 -4.90 16.71 35.48
N LEU A 129 -4.40 17.81 34.92
CA LEU A 129 -4.16 17.95 33.48
C LEU A 129 -3.11 16.93 32.98
N PRO A 130 -1.91 16.80 33.57
CA PRO A 130 -0.97 15.73 33.23
C PRO A 130 -1.54 14.31 33.36
N ILE A 131 -2.36 14.02 34.39
CA ILE A 131 -3.02 12.72 34.56
C ILE A 131 -4.01 12.46 33.41
N GLY A 132 -4.81 13.47 33.03
CA GLY A 132 -5.69 13.39 31.89
C GLY A 132 -4.92 13.07 30.60
N ARG A 133 -3.83 13.79 30.33
CA ARG A 133 -2.97 13.56 29.16
C ARG A 133 -2.34 12.16 29.17
N ALA A 134 -1.80 11.70 30.30
CA ALA A 134 -1.22 10.36 30.41
C ALA A 134 -2.22 9.25 30.02
N ASN A 135 -3.51 9.41 30.40
CA ASN A 135 -4.55 8.46 30.02
C ASN A 135 -5.02 8.63 28.55
N ILE A 136 -4.89 9.83 27.95
CA ILE A 136 -5.19 10.06 26.54
C ILE A 136 -4.08 9.49 25.65
N ASP A 137 -2.82 9.70 26.02
CA ASP A 137 -1.65 9.41 25.18
C ASP A 137 -1.25 7.93 25.22
N ALA A 138 -1.40 7.27 26.39
CA ALA A 138 -1.11 5.84 26.51
C ALA A 138 -2.14 4.95 25.80
N ASN A 139 -1.68 3.90 25.11
CA ASN A 139 -2.55 2.97 24.38
C ASN A 139 -3.57 2.23 25.28
N ASN A 140 -3.22 1.97 26.53
CA ASN A 140 -4.08 1.31 27.52
C ASN A 140 -4.70 2.27 28.52
N GLY A 141 -4.73 3.57 28.20
CA GLY A 141 -5.28 4.59 29.09
C GLY A 141 -6.79 4.50 29.25
N ASP A 142 -7.29 5.02 30.36
CA ASP A 142 -8.72 5.11 30.67
C ASP A 142 -9.22 6.51 30.31
N ILE A 143 -9.88 6.60 29.14
CA ILE A 143 -10.32 7.90 28.60
C ILE A 143 -11.47 8.51 29.45
N HIS A 144 -12.34 7.69 30.03
CA HIS A 144 -13.38 8.20 30.92
C HIS A 144 -12.80 8.80 32.20
N TYR A 145 -11.80 8.12 32.80
CA TYR A 145 -11.08 8.68 33.93
C TYR A 145 -10.32 9.96 33.54
N ALA A 146 -9.73 10.02 32.34
CA ALA A 146 -9.12 11.25 31.83
C ALA A 146 -10.13 12.41 31.80
N ILE A 147 -11.33 12.18 31.24
CA ILE A 147 -12.39 13.18 31.16
C ILE A 147 -12.82 13.65 32.56
N ASP A 148 -12.99 12.73 33.51
CA ASP A 148 -13.36 13.08 34.89
C ASP A 148 -12.29 13.98 35.54
N LYS A 149 -11.00 13.61 35.43
CA LYS A 149 -9.91 14.41 35.99
C LYS A 149 -9.73 15.77 35.28
N LEU A 150 -9.96 15.82 33.98
CA LEU A 150 -9.92 17.08 33.22
C LEU A 150 -11.10 18.00 33.54
N ASN A 151 -12.28 17.45 33.80
CA ASN A 151 -13.42 18.23 34.28
C ASN A 151 -13.19 18.79 35.68
N ASP A 152 -12.59 17.99 36.59
CA ASP A 152 -12.16 18.46 37.90
C ASP A 152 -11.15 19.62 37.79
N ALA A 153 -10.17 19.47 36.85
CA ALA A 153 -9.20 20.53 36.56
C ALA A 153 -9.88 21.80 35.98
N ALA A 154 -10.83 21.64 35.05
CA ALA A 154 -11.57 22.75 34.47
C ALA A 154 -12.39 23.54 35.51
N GLY A 155 -12.96 22.85 36.51
CA GLY A 155 -13.63 23.49 37.66
C GLY A 155 -12.71 24.29 38.57
N MET A 156 -11.40 23.99 38.57
CA MET A 156 -10.38 24.69 39.35
C MET A 156 -9.73 25.85 38.56
N ALA A 157 -9.56 25.66 37.25
CA ALA A 157 -8.84 26.58 36.38
C ALA A 157 -9.66 26.89 35.09
N GLU A 158 -10.79 27.56 35.25
CA GLU A 158 -11.77 27.82 34.19
C GLU A 158 -11.19 28.55 32.97
N LYS A 159 -10.07 29.27 33.12
CA LYS A 159 -9.40 30.04 32.06
C LYS A 159 -8.25 29.30 31.40
N ASN A 160 -7.99 28.06 31.77
CA ASN A 160 -6.89 27.28 31.22
C ASN A 160 -7.32 26.63 29.89
N ALA A 161 -6.84 27.16 28.76
CA ALA A 161 -7.14 26.64 27.42
C ALA A 161 -6.59 25.21 27.20
N ASP A 162 -5.48 24.84 27.85
CA ASP A 162 -4.86 23.52 27.69
C ASP A 162 -5.73 22.38 28.25
N ILE A 163 -6.55 22.68 29.28
CA ILE A 163 -7.51 21.71 29.81
C ILE A 163 -8.61 21.44 28.81
N GLN A 164 -9.13 22.49 28.17
CA GLN A 164 -10.16 22.36 27.12
C GLN A 164 -9.59 21.65 25.89
N LEU A 165 -8.34 21.92 25.52
CA LEU A 165 -7.64 21.21 24.45
C LEU A 165 -7.50 19.71 24.78
N ALA A 166 -7.12 19.36 26.01
CA ALA A 166 -7.01 17.98 26.44
C ALA A 166 -8.38 17.25 26.48
N LEU A 167 -9.46 17.94 26.91
CA LEU A 167 -10.83 17.43 26.80
C LEU A 167 -11.21 17.12 25.33
N GLY A 168 -10.86 18.02 24.41
CA GLY A 168 -11.06 17.79 22.98
C GLY A 168 -10.32 16.55 22.48
N ASP A 169 -9.05 16.38 22.89
CA ASP A 169 -8.25 15.19 22.57
C ASP A 169 -8.87 13.90 23.15
N ALA A 170 -9.42 13.95 24.38
CA ALA A 170 -10.10 12.82 25.03
C ALA A 170 -11.37 12.41 24.28
N TYR A 171 -12.27 13.37 23.98
CA TYR A 171 -13.49 13.09 23.22
C TYR A 171 -13.19 12.56 21.81
N ARG A 172 -12.14 13.07 21.18
CA ARG A 172 -11.71 12.54 19.88
C ARG A 172 -11.25 11.07 19.98
N LYS A 173 -10.60 10.67 21.04
CA LYS A 173 -10.26 9.25 21.30
C LYS A 173 -11.51 8.36 21.46
N LEU A 174 -12.61 8.90 21.96
CA LEU A 174 -13.91 8.23 22.02
C LEU A 174 -14.71 8.29 20.70
N ILE A 175 -14.13 8.89 19.65
CA ILE A 175 -14.82 9.14 18.36
C ILE A 175 -16.06 10.05 18.54
N ASP A 176 -16.11 10.82 19.62
CA ASP A 176 -17.14 11.81 19.88
C ASP A 176 -16.72 13.16 19.28
N GLY A 177 -16.94 13.31 17.97
CA GLY A 177 -16.57 14.52 17.23
C GLY A 177 -17.34 15.77 17.68
N ALA A 178 -18.56 15.62 18.19
CA ALA A 178 -19.38 16.75 18.64
C ALA A 178 -18.79 17.38 19.91
N ASN A 179 -18.59 16.57 20.98
CA ASN A 179 -18.01 17.07 22.21
C ASN A 179 -16.55 17.48 22.04
N ALA A 180 -15.78 16.78 21.17
CA ALA A 180 -14.42 17.20 20.84
C ALA A 180 -14.39 18.60 20.19
N THR A 181 -15.28 18.87 19.24
CA THR A 181 -15.38 20.20 18.60
C THR A 181 -15.75 21.28 19.60
N ILE A 182 -16.72 21.03 20.49
CA ILE A 182 -17.09 21.98 21.56
C ILE A 182 -15.90 22.31 22.45
N ALA A 183 -15.17 21.30 22.89
CA ALA A 183 -14.01 21.49 23.77
C ALA A 183 -12.89 22.28 23.06
N TYR A 184 -12.57 21.99 21.79
CA TYR A 184 -11.61 22.80 21.04
C TYR A 184 -12.09 24.24 20.77
N GLN A 185 -13.39 24.45 20.54
CA GLN A 185 -13.96 25.80 20.46
C GLN A 185 -13.84 26.56 21.78
N ASN A 186 -14.04 25.89 22.93
CA ASN A 186 -13.78 26.48 24.23
C ASN A 186 -12.30 26.84 24.41
N ALA A 187 -11.37 25.97 23.97
CA ALA A 187 -9.94 26.29 23.98
C ALA A 187 -9.65 27.56 23.15
N LEU A 188 -10.22 27.70 21.95
CA LEU A 188 -10.08 28.90 21.10
C LEU A 188 -10.72 30.16 21.72
N ARG A 189 -11.83 30.02 22.45
CA ARG A 189 -12.44 31.15 23.17
C ARG A 189 -11.54 31.66 24.28
N LEU A 190 -10.79 30.76 24.95
CA LEU A 190 -9.86 31.13 26.02
C LEU A 190 -8.51 31.62 25.47
N ASP A 191 -8.02 30.99 24.41
CA ASP A 191 -6.81 31.36 23.67
C ASP A 191 -7.08 31.38 22.16
N PRO A 192 -7.41 32.55 21.59
CA PRO A 192 -7.66 32.70 20.16
C PRO A 192 -6.45 32.38 19.25
N LYS A 193 -5.25 32.29 19.82
CA LYS A 193 -4.02 31.94 19.12
C LYS A 193 -3.67 30.45 19.22
N ASN A 194 -4.55 29.63 19.77
CA ASN A 194 -4.33 28.19 19.88
C ASN A 194 -4.44 27.49 18.50
N ALA A 195 -3.36 27.48 17.75
CA ALA A 195 -3.29 26.88 16.43
C ALA A 195 -3.66 25.38 16.44
N LYS A 196 -3.28 24.65 17.50
CA LYS A 196 -3.61 23.22 17.64
C LYS A 196 -5.12 23.00 17.73
N ALA A 197 -5.84 23.82 18.51
CA ALA A 197 -7.30 23.70 18.61
C ALA A 197 -7.98 23.95 17.26
N ALA A 198 -7.60 24.99 16.52
CA ALA A 198 -8.12 25.27 15.19
C ALA A 198 -7.83 24.13 14.22
N PHE A 199 -6.59 23.64 14.20
CA PHE A 199 -6.17 22.50 13.38
C PHE A 199 -6.98 21.24 13.69
N MET A 200 -7.20 20.91 14.97
CA MET A 200 -7.94 19.71 15.37
C MET A 200 -9.42 19.77 15.01
N ILE A 201 -10.06 20.93 15.04
CA ILE A 201 -11.42 21.12 14.50
C ILE A 201 -11.42 20.81 13.00
N GLY A 202 -10.48 21.34 12.24
CA GLY A 202 -10.33 21.01 10.82
C GLY A 202 -10.20 19.50 10.59
N ARG A 203 -9.39 18.81 11.41
CA ARG A 203 -9.23 17.35 11.34
C ARG A 203 -10.53 16.59 11.58
N ILE A 204 -11.40 17.05 12.48
CA ILE A 204 -12.72 16.44 12.71
C ILE A 204 -13.62 16.61 11.48
N TYR A 205 -13.71 17.81 10.92
CA TYR A 205 -14.53 18.05 9.72
C TYR A 205 -14.02 17.28 8.50
N GLU A 206 -12.71 17.10 8.36
CA GLU A 206 -12.14 16.29 7.27
C GLU A 206 -12.61 14.84 7.31
N THR A 207 -12.82 14.23 8.49
CA THR A 207 -13.35 12.86 8.61
C THR A 207 -14.78 12.72 8.08
N GLN A 208 -15.52 13.83 7.89
CA GLN A 208 -16.86 13.86 7.34
C GLN A 208 -16.88 13.87 5.79
N GLY A 209 -15.72 13.89 5.16
CA GLY A 209 -15.55 13.74 3.72
C GLY A 209 -15.51 15.05 2.93
N TYR A 210 -15.41 14.91 1.62
CA TYR A 210 -15.17 16.03 0.68
C TYR A 210 -16.24 17.14 0.71
N GLY A 211 -17.47 16.83 1.08
CA GLY A 211 -18.51 17.85 1.23
C GLY A 211 -18.19 18.93 2.25
N GLN A 212 -17.20 18.70 3.13
CA GLN A 212 -16.76 19.63 4.17
C GLN A 212 -15.43 20.32 3.82
N GLU A 213 -14.92 20.19 2.59
CA GLU A 213 -13.58 20.68 2.23
C GLU A 213 -13.39 22.18 2.51
N ALA A 214 -14.34 23.02 2.15
CA ALA A 214 -14.28 24.46 2.42
C ALA A 214 -14.18 24.76 3.92
N ILE A 215 -14.84 23.96 4.77
CA ILE A 215 -14.86 24.14 6.23
C ILE A 215 -13.52 23.74 6.83
N TYR A 216 -13.05 22.51 6.56
CA TYR A 216 -11.80 22.06 7.18
C TYR A 216 -10.58 22.84 6.66
N MET A 217 -10.56 23.25 5.39
CA MET A 217 -9.48 24.09 4.86
C MET A 217 -9.46 25.47 5.50
N LYS A 218 -10.66 26.04 5.80
CA LYS A 218 -10.73 27.28 6.57
C LYS A 218 -10.07 27.12 7.94
N HIS A 219 -10.36 26.04 8.66
CA HIS A 219 -9.76 25.79 9.97
C HIS A 219 -8.25 25.58 9.92
N TYR A 220 -7.71 24.96 8.85
CA TYR A 220 -6.26 24.87 8.64
C TYR A 220 -5.64 26.23 8.36
N THR A 221 -6.32 27.09 7.59
CA THR A 221 -5.89 28.47 7.37
C THR A 221 -5.95 29.29 8.66
N ASP A 222 -7.00 29.12 9.47
CA ASP A 222 -7.13 29.77 10.77
C ASP A 222 -6.00 29.35 11.73
N ALA A 223 -5.61 28.06 11.72
CA ALA A 223 -4.47 27.56 12.51
C ALA A 223 -3.15 28.21 12.10
N ILE A 224 -2.90 28.36 10.78
CA ILE A 224 -1.71 29.03 10.25
C ILE A 224 -1.72 30.53 10.64
N ALA A 225 -2.88 31.19 10.58
CA ALA A 225 -3.02 32.59 10.95
C ALA A 225 -2.84 32.79 12.47
N ALA A 226 -3.28 31.84 13.30
CA ALA A 226 -3.13 31.87 14.75
C ALA A 226 -1.66 31.73 15.18
N ASP A 227 -0.94 30.80 14.59
CA ASP A 227 0.50 30.59 14.80
C ASP A 227 1.21 30.11 13.52
N PRO A 228 1.91 30.99 12.78
CA PRO A 228 2.65 30.62 11.58
C PRO A 228 3.82 29.63 11.80
N ASN A 229 4.21 29.37 13.06
CA ASN A 229 5.27 28.41 13.39
C ASN A 229 4.71 27.04 13.80
N TYR A 230 3.40 26.84 13.78
CA TYR A 230 2.77 25.56 14.13
C TYR A 230 3.04 24.53 13.02
N ALA A 231 4.15 23.79 13.12
CA ALA A 231 4.64 22.87 12.11
C ALA A 231 3.62 21.78 11.70
N PRO A 232 2.82 21.17 12.62
CA PRO A 232 1.93 20.07 12.26
C PRO A 232 0.92 20.38 11.16
N VAL A 233 0.40 21.62 11.07
CA VAL A 233 -0.56 22.00 10.02
C VAL A 233 0.08 21.99 8.63
N TYR A 234 1.33 22.42 8.51
CA TYR A 234 2.04 22.40 7.23
C TYR A 234 2.39 20.99 6.78
N TYR A 235 2.82 20.12 7.72
CA TYR A 235 3.07 18.71 7.43
C TYR A 235 1.79 18.00 6.99
N TRP A 236 0.65 18.35 7.62
CA TRP A 236 -0.65 17.81 7.23
C TRP A 236 -1.06 18.25 5.82
N LEU A 237 -0.93 19.54 5.51
CA LEU A 237 -1.25 20.08 4.18
C LEU A 237 -0.29 19.53 3.10
N TYR A 238 0.99 19.34 3.41
CA TYR A 238 1.93 18.64 2.55
C TYR A 238 1.40 17.25 2.17
N ASN A 239 1.01 16.43 3.15
CA ASN A 239 0.46 15.11 2.91
C ASN A 239 -0.90 15.16 2.18
N TYR A 240 -1.77 16.09 2.52
CA TYR A 240 -3.06 16.28 1.86
C TYR A 240 -2.91 16.52 0.36
N TYR A 241 -1.95 17.34 -0.05
CA TYR A 241 -1.69 17.66 -1.46
C TYR A 241 -0.74 16.67 -2.14
N TYR A 242 -0.10 15.78 -1.44
CA TYR A 242 0.97 14.89 -1.93
C TYR A 242 0.65 14.17 -3.25
N GLN A 243 -0.58 13.68 -3.40
CA GLN A 243 -1.04 13.04 -4.64
C GLN A 243 -2.07 13.88 -5.42
N ARG A 244 -2.56 14.98 -4.84
CA ARG A 244 -3.58 15.83 -5.45
C ARG A 244 -2.98 16.99 -6.23
N ASP A 245 -1.96 17.64 -5.67
CA ASP A 245 -1.27 18.79 -6.26
C ASP A 245 0.16 18.86 -5.74
N VAL A 246 1.09 18.29 -6.50
CA VAL A 246 2.52 18.22 -6.12
C VAL A 246 3.14 19.60 -5.89
N ASN A 247 2.69 20.64 -6.60
CA ASN A 247 3.22 22.00 -6.43
C ASN A 247 2.81 22.60 -5.09
N LYS A 248 1.53 22.46 -4.71
CA LYS A 248 1.06 22.86 -3.38
C LYS A 248 1.72 22.04 -2.28
N SER A 249 1.86 20.73 -2.50
CA SER A 249 2.56 19.84 -1.57
C SER A 249 3.99 20.35 -1.32
N LYS A 250 4.73 20.68 -2.38
CA LYS A 250 6.08 21.25 -2.30
C LYS A 250 6.12 22.59 -1.56
N GLU A 251 5.14 23.47 -1.79
CA GLU A 251 5.02 24.75 -1.08
C GLU A 251 4.86 24.52 0.44
N PHE A 252 3.91 23.65 0.84
CA PHE A 252 3.68 23.35 2.24
C PHE A 252 4.84 22.61 2.89
N LEU A 253 5.53 21.72 2.16
CA LEU A 253 6.75 21.11 2.65
C LEU A 253 7.85 22.14 2.92
N GLY A 254 8.04 23.12 2.03
CA GLY A 254 8.99 24.20 2.25
C GLY A 254 8.68 25.01 3.52
N LYS A 255 7.41 25.30 3.77
CA LYS A 255 6.96 25.97 5.00
C LYS A 255 7.21 25.07 6.24
N TYR A 256 6.86 23.79 6.16
CA TYR A 256 7.13 22.82 7.24
C TYR A 256 8.61 22.78 7.60
N ILE A 257 9.49 22.61 6.63
CA ILE A 257 10.96 22.54 6.84
C ILE A 257 11.48 23.84 7.50
N SER A 258 10.93 24.99 7.14
CA SER A 258 11.37 26.28 7.69
C SER A 258 11.04 26.47 9.18
N VAL A 259 10.05 25.74 9.72
CA VAL A 259 9.57 25.86 11.11
C VAL A 259 9.74 24.59 11.94
N SER A 260 10.14 23.46 11.33
CA SER A 260 10.41 22.19 12.00
C SER A 260 11.87 22.03 12.43
N ASP A 261 12.18 20.98 13.14
CA ASP A 261 13.57 20.59 13.40
C ASP A 261 14.22 20.11 12.10
N ASN A 262 15.53 20.37 11.96
CA ASN A 262 16.30 19.90 10.80
C ASN A 262 16.74 18.45 11.03
N ASP A 263 15.96 17.50 10.52
CA ASP A 263 16.22 16.07 10.63
C ASP A 263 16.13 15.33 9.28
N SER A 264 16.49 14.05 9.29
CA SER A 264 16.47 13.22 8.07
C SER A 264 15.06 12.89 7.56
N LYS A 265 14.00 13.14 8.37
CA LYS A 265 12.61 13.01 7.96
C LYS A 265 12.22 14.12 6.96
N ASN A 266 12.71 15.34 7.17
CA ASN A 266 12.52 16.44 6.21
C ASN A 266 13.12 16.08 4.85
N CYS A 267 14.31 15.55 4.86
CA CYS A 267 15.01 15.09 3.68
C CYS A 267 14.27 13.94 2.96
N TYR A 268 13.69 13.02 3.73
CA TYR A 268 12.79 11.98 3.20
C TYR A 268 11.56 12.58 2.51
N ALA A 269 10.93 13.57 3.13
CA ALA A 269 9.76 14.24 2.55
C ALA A 269 10.09 14.92 1.21
N GLU A 270 11.26 15.56 1.09
CA GLU A 270 11.73 16.11 -0.19
C GLU A 270 11.97 15.02 -1.25
N ALA A 271 12.65 13.92 -0.87
CA ALA A 271 12.90 12.79 -1.78
C ALA A 271 11.58 12.13 -2.22
N SER A 272 10.58 12.05 -1.34
CA SER A 272 9.28 11.45 -1.65
C SER A 272 8.47 12.29 -2.65
N LEU A 273 8.66 13.61 -2.70
CA LEU A 273 8.06 14.45 -3.75
C LEU A 273 8.66 14.16 -5.13
N GLU A 274 9.95 13.84 -5.20
CA GLU A 274 10.55 13.38 -6.46
C GLU A 274 9.91 12.06 -6.92
N TYR A 275 9.68 11.14 -5.99
CA TYR A 275 9.04 9.85 -6.29
C TYR A 275 7.61 10.02 -6.81
N VAL A 276 6.75 10.79 -6.12
CA VAL A 276 5.36 11.00 -6.56
C VAL A 276 5.27 11.77 -7.86
N SER A 277 6.29 12.57 -8.17
CA SER A 277 6.46 13.24 -9.46
C SER A 277 7.00 12.31 -10.55
N GLN A 278 7.11 11.01 -10.29
CA GLN A 278 7.66 9.96 -11.18
C GLN A 278 9.13 10.20 -11.59
N ARG A 279 9.84 11.07 -10.88
CA ARG A 279 11.28 11.32 -11.06
C ARG A 279 12.09 10.36 -10.19
N TYR A 280 11.99 9.06 -10.46
CA TYR A 280 12.50 8.00 -9.60
C TYR A 280 14.03 8.05 -9.40
N GLN A 281 14.80 8.39 -10.43
CA GLN A 281 16.26 8.57 -10.28
C GLN A 281 16.56 9.75 -9.35
N ALA A 282 15.88 10.87 -9.47
CA ALA A 282 16.05 12.02 -8.58
C ALA A 282 15.70 11.68 -7.12
N ALA A 283 14.65 10.86 -6.90
CA ALA A 283 14.30 10.35 -5.57
C ALA A 283 15.43 9.50 -4.97
N ILE A 284 16.07 8.63 -5.76
CA ILE A 284 17.24 7.84 -5.35
C ILE A 284 18.41 8.74 -5.00
N ASP A 285 18.74 9.70 -5.86
CA ASP A 285 19.88 10.60 -5.68
C ASP A 285 19.72 11.47 -4.43
N LYS A 286 18.50 12.03 -4.23
CA LYS A 286 18.18 12.78 -3.02
C LYS A 286 18.25 11.90 -1.77
N SER A 287 17.71 10.67 -1.82
CA SER A 287 17.79 9.72 -0.71
C SER A 287 19.25 9.37 -0.36
N ASN A 288 20.12 9.20 -1.36
CA ASN A 288 21.56 8.96 -1.13
C ASN A 288 22.22 10.14 -0.42
N GLN A 289 21.95 11.39 -0.85
CA GLN A 289 22.44 12.59 -0.18
C GLN A 289 21.99 12.64 1.28
N CYS A 290 20.71 12.36 1.54
CA CYS A 290 20.13 12.35 2.88
C CYS A 290 20.77 11.30 3.78
N ILE A 291 20.93 10.07 3.28
CA ILE A 291 21.55 8.96 4.02
C ILE A 291 23.03 9.29 4.34
N THR A 292 23.75 9.82 3.38
CA THR A 292 25.16 10.22 3.58
C THR A 292 25.30 11.33 4.62
N ALA A 293 24.43 12.32 4.57
CA ALA A 293 24.46 13.45 5.51
C ALA A 293 24.07 13.06 6.94
N ALA A 294 23.10 12.16 7.10
CA ALA A 294 22.58 11.74 8.41
C ALA A 294 23.35 10.56 9.03
N GLY A 295 24.09 9.78 8.23
CA GLY A 295 24.81 8.60 8.67
C GLY A 295 23.89 7.56 9.35
N GLU A 296 24.26 7.14 10.56
CA GLU A 296 23.48 6.17 11.33
C GLU A 296 22.08 6.70 11.77
N LYS A 297 21.91 8.01 11.82
CA LYS A 297 20.62 8.66 12.14
C LYS A 297 19.74 8.86 10.91
N ALA A 298 20.09 8.27 9.77
CA ALA A 298 19.28 8.37 8.56
C ALA A 298 17.88 7.78 8.80
N PHE A 299 16.84 8.51 8.36
CA PHE A 299 15.47 8.04 8.48
C PHE A 299 15.27 6.75 7.70
N PRO A 300 14.84 5.62 8.34
CA PRO A 300 14.80 4.31 7.69
C PRO A 300 13.98 4.27 6.40
N ASN A 301 12.91 5.08 6.30
CA ASN A 301 12.06 5.12 5.11
C ASN A 301 12.78 5.63 3.85
N LEU A 302 13.95 6.29 3.98
CA LEU A 302 14.80 6.62 2.82
C LEU A 302 15.26 5.37 2.07
N TYR A 303 15.55 4.28 2.79
CA TYR A 303 15.90 2.99 2.17
C TYR A 303 14.68 2.37 1.47
N GLY A 304 13.50 2.44 2.10
CA GLY A 304 12.24 2.01 1.49
C GLY A 304 11.93 2.79 0.20
N LEU A 305 12.07 4.13 0.24
CA LEU A 305 11.85 4.98 -0.93
C LEU A 305 12.79 4.64 -2.09
N LYS A 306 14.07 4.34 -1.80
CA LYS A 306 15.01 3.84 -2.81
C LYS A 306 14.55 2.51 -3.39
N ALA A 307 14.11 1.58 -2.54
CA ALA A 307 13.60 0.28 -2.98
C ALA A 307 12.41 0.43 -3.93
N TYR A 308 11.42 1.24 -3.56
CA TYR A 308 10.28 1.56 -4.41
C TYR A 308 10.69 2.24 -5.72
N SER A 309 11.67 3.15 -5.67
CA SER A 309 12.15 3.86 -6.86
C SER A 309 12.87 2.92 -7.83
N TYR A 310 13.70 2.00 -7.34
CA TYR A 310 14.33 0.98 -8.17
C TYR A 310 13.33 0.00 -8.76
N ASP A 311 12.27 -0.40 -8.02
CA ASP A 311 11.19 -1.24 -8.58
C ASP A 311 10.49 -0.52 -9.74
N LYS A 312 10.22 0.79 -9.62
CA LYS A 312 9.62 1.60 -10.70
C LYS A 312 10.54 1.75 -11.92
N LEU A 313 11.85 1.71 -11.73
CA LEU A 313 12.84 1.72 -12.83
C LEU A 313 13.10 0.31 -13.40
N GLY A 314 12.49 -0.74 -12.85
CA GLY A 314 12.68 -2.12 -13.28
C GLY A 314 13.97 -2.79 -12.77
N ASP A 315 14.71 -2.13 -11.89
CA ASP A 315 15.94 -2.67 -11.28
C ASP A 315 15.59 -3.49 -10.02
N SER A 316 15.15 -4.72 -10.24
CA SER A 316 14.73 -5.61 -9.15
C SER A 316 15.87 -6.02 -8.21
N LEU A 317 17.13 -6.02 -8.66
CA LEU A 317 18.27 -6.35 -7.80
C LEU A 317 18.53 -5.26 -6.76
N ASN A 318 18.60 -4.01 -7.18
CA ASN A 318 18.73 -2.90 -6.26
C ASN A 318 17.47 -2.70 -5.41
N ALA A 319 16.27 -2.91 -5.98
CA ALA A 319 15.03 -2.88 -5.20
C ALA A 319 15.07 -3.90 -4.03
N LYS A 320 15.46 -5.16 -4.30
CA LYS A 320 15.65 -6.18 -3.26
C LYS A 320 16.62 -5.71 -2.19
N LYS A 321 17.82 -5.29 -2.58
CA LYS A 321 18.85 -4.81 -1.66
C LYS A 321 18.32 -3.76 -0.69
N TYR A 322 17.62 -2.74 -1.22
CA TYR A 322 17.14 -1.63 -0.40
C TYR A 322 15.89 -1.96 0.41
N PHE A 323 15.07 -2.94 0.00
CA PHE A 323 14.03 -3.49 0.87
C PHE A 323 14.63 -4.25 2.06
N GLU A 324 15.68 -5.04 1.85
CA GLU A 324 16.40 -5.73 2.93
C GLU A 324 16.99 -4.72 3.93
N GLU A 325 17.63 -3.65 3.46
CA GLU A 325 18.13 -2.58 4.30
C GLU A 325 17.01 -1.84 5.06
N PHE A 326 15.89 -1.57 4.39
CA PHE A 326 14.72 -0.95 5.00
C PHE A 326 14.14 -1.81 6.12
N PHE A 327 13.90 -3.09 5.86
CA PHE A 327 13.34 -4.01 6.86
C PHE A 327 14.27 -4.26 8.05
N ALA A 328 15.60 -4.18 7.83
CA ALA A 328 16.58 -4.29 8.90
C ALA A 328 16.64 -3.06 9.81
N LYS A 329 16.26 -1.87 9.31
CA LYS A 329 16.41 -0.58 10.02
C LYS A 329 15.09 -0.04 10.58
N VAL A 330 13.97 -0.34 9.94
CA VAL A 330 12.66 0.17 10.38
C VAL A 330 12.12 -0.66 11.55
N ASN A 331 11.38 -0.01 12.44
CA ASN A 331 10.64 -0.75 13.47
C ASN A 331 9.65 -1.70 12.78
N PRO A 332 9.70 -3.03 13.07
CA PRO A 332 8.82 -4.01 12.43
C PRO A 332 7.32 -3.70 12.51
N ALA A 333 6.87 -3.02 13.58
CA ALA A 333 5.48 -2.58 13.73
C ALA A 333 5.07 -1.47 12.74
N LYS A 334 6.03 -0.81 12.09
CA LYS A 334 5.80 0.24 11.09
C LYS A 334 5.85 -0.28 9.65
N ILE A 335 6.17 -1.57 9.44
CA ILE A 335 6.13 -2.18 8.10
C ILE A 335 4.68 -2.44 7.73
N GLY A 336 4.20 -1.75 6.71
CA GLY A 336 2.82 -1.87 6.25
C GLY A 336 2.60 -3.02 5.25
N PRO A 337 1.33 -3.40 5.00
CA PRO A 337 1.00 -4.42 4.01
C PRO A 337 1.59 -4.14 2.62
N ASN A 338 1.58 -2.87 2.18
CA ASN A 338 2.11 -2.50 0.87
C ASN A 338 3.64 -2.71 0.75
N ASP A 339 4.39 -2.55 1.86
CA ASP A 339 5.83 -2.82 1.87
C ASP A 339 6.10 -4.30 1.61
N TYR A 340 5.38 -5.18 2.33
CA TYR A 340 5.45 -6.63 2.11
C TYR A 340 5.02 -7.03 0.70
N ALA A 341 3.90 -6.50 0.20
CA ALA A 341 3.40 -6.82 -1.12
C ALA A 341 4.38 -6.41 -2.22
N THR A 342 4.97 -5.21 -2.10
CA THR A 342 5.92 -4.72 -3.11
C THR A 342 7.23 -5.50 -3.07
N TYR A 343 7.77 -5.75 -1.89
CA TYR A 343 8.98 -6.58 -1.76
C TYR A 343 8.75 -7.99 -2.29
N GLY A 344 7.60 -8.59 -1.98
CA GLY A 344 7.22 -9.89 -2.51
C GLY A 344 7.20 -9.91 -4.04
N ARG A 345 6.59 -8.91 -4.69
CA ARG A 345 6.60 -8.79 -6.16
C ARG A 345 8.01 -8.61 -6.75
N VAL A 346 8.86 -7.85 -6.08
CA VAL A 346 10.27 -7.70 -6.49
C VAL A 346 10.98 -9.04 -6.48
N LEU A 347 10.80 -9.85 -5.44
CA LEU A 347 11.40 -11.19 -5.34
C LEU A 347 10.90 -12.13 -6.45
N LEU A 348 9.60 -12.10 -6.76
CA LEU A 348 9.01 -12.95 -7.82
C LEU A 348 9.53 -12.60 -9.22
N LYS A 349 9.94 -11.35 -9.46
CA LYS A 349 10.53 -10.91 -10.75
C LYS A 349 11.98 -11.34 -10.93
N LEU A 350 12.69 -11.65 -9.85
CA LEU A 350 14.12 -11.96 -9.93
C LEU A 350 14.36 -13.28 -10.65
N GLY A 351 15.36 -13.27 -11.52
CA GLY A 351 15.96 -14.45 -12.11
C GLY A 351 17.09 -14.99 -11.22
N GLY A 352 17.92 -15.85 -11.79
CA GLY A 352 19.06 -16.49 -11.12
C GLY A 352 19.22 -17.93 -11.57
N ASP A 353 20.00 -18.72 -10.82
CA ASP A 353 20.00 -20.18 -10.98
C ASP A 353 18.71 -20.80 -10.43
N SER A 354 18.49 -22.09 -10.71
CA SER A 354 17.24 -22.77 -10.33
C SER A 354 16.95 -22.70 -8.83
N LEU A 355 17.98 -22.77 -7.98
CA LEU A 355 17.83 -22.72 -6.53
C LEU A 355 17.45 -21.32 -6.04
N GLU A 356 18.07 -20.30 -6.61
CA GLU A 356 17.81 -18.90 -6.29
C GLU A 356 16.40 -18.49 -6.74
N ILE A 357 15.95 -18.91 -7.93
CA ILE A 357 14.58 -18.70 -8.42
C ILE A 357 13.56 -19.30 -7.46
N VAL A 358 13.74 -20.57 -7.06
CA VAL A 358 12.83 -21.25 -6.13
C VAL A 358 12.78 -20.52 -4.79
N LYS A 359 13.93 -20.14 -4.23
CA LYS A 359 14.02 -19.38 -2.98
C LYS A 359 13.29 -18.02 -3.07
N ASN A 360 13.58 -17.25 -4.11
CA ASN A 360 12.97 -15.93 -4.30
C ASN A 360 11.45 -16.05 -4.54
N SER A 361 10.99 -17.05 -5.29
CA SER A 361 9.56 -17.29 -5.53
C SER A 361 8.83 -17.67 -4.24
N SER A 362 9.40 -18.58 -3.42
CA SER A 362 8.82 -18.96 -2.13
C SER A 362 8.73 -17.77 -1.17
N MET A 363 9.83 -17.06 -0.98
CA MET A 363 9.86 -15.87 -0.12
C MET A 363 8.92 -14.76 -0.62
N GLY A 364 8.88 -14.55 -1.94
CA GLY A 364 7.99 -13.56 -2.55
C GLY A 364 6.53 -13.86 -2.28
N ALA A 365 6.11 -15.11 -2.48
CA ALA A 365 4.75 -15.55 -2.18
C ALA A 365 4.41 -15.41 -0.68
N GLU A 366 5.35 -15.72 0.23
CA GLU A 366 5.18 -15.55 1.68
C GLU A 366 4.92 -14.09 2.05
N TYR A 367 5.73 -13.16 1.55
CA TYR A 367 5.56 -11.73 1.83
C TYR A 367 4.24 -11.18 1.31
N ILE A 368 3.79 -11.58 0.12
CA ILE A 368 2.50 -11.14 -0.42
C ILE A 368 1.34 -11.72 0.40
N ASN A 369 1.42 -13.00 0.79
CA ASN A 369 0.40 -13.60 1.66
C ASN A 369 0.37 -12.90 3.04
N LYS A 370 1.53 -12.48 3.57
CA LYS A 370 1.60 -11.66 4.80
C LYS A 370 0.92 -10.30 4.62
N ALA A 371 1.12 -9.64 3.48
CA ALA A 371 0.41 -8.40 3.16
C ALA A 371 -1.11 -8.61 3.15
N ILE A 372 -1.60 -9.65 2.48
CA ILE A 372 -3.01 -10.02 2.41
C ILE A 372 -3.59 -10.30 3.81
N ALA A 373 -2.82 -10.98 4.67
CA ALA A 373 -3.26 -11.30 6.03
C ALA A 373 -3.35 -10.04 6.92
N LEU A 374 -2.40 -9.12 6.79
CA LEU A 374 -2.33 -7.90 7.60
C LEU A 374 -3.32 -6.81 7.17
N ASP A 375 -3.66 -6.74 5.88
CA ASP A 375 -4.56 -5.71 5.39
C ASP A 375 -6.02 -6.00 5.82
N THR A 376 -6.71 -4.99 6.28
CA THR A 376 -8.12 -5.10 6.69
C THR A 376 -9.11 -4.73 5.59
N VAL A 377 -8.61 -4.12 4.49
CA VAL A 377 -9.45 -3.63 3.38
C VAL A 377 -9.50 -4.67 2.28
N PRO A 378 -10.67 -5.28 1.97
CA PRO A 378 -10.79 -6.32 0.94
C PRO A 378 -10.32 -5.88 -0.45
N ALA A 379 -10.56 -4.62 -0.82
CA ALA A 379 -10.12 -4.07 -2.10
C ALA A 379 -8.60 -4.09 -2.24
N ASN A 380 -7.86 -3.74 -1.18
CA ASN A 380 -6.39 -3.77 -1.19
C ASN A 380 -5.86 -5.20 -1.34
N LYS A 381 -6.47 -6.18 -0.64
CA LYS A 381 -6.10 -7.61 -0.77
C LYS A 381 -6.22 -8.08 -2.21
N LEU A 382 -7.32 -7.72 -2.87
CA LEU A 382 -7.54 -8.03 -4.27
C LEU A 382 -6.51 -7.33 -5.17
N ASP A 383 -6.15 -6.11 -4.84
CA ASP A 383 -5.16 -5.31 -5.59
C ASP A 383 -3.75 -5.90 -5.48
N TYR A 384 -3.36 -6.41 -4.29
CA TYR A 384 -2.08 -7.12 -4.12
C TYR A 384 -2.01 -8.37 -5.03
N VAL A 385 -3.07 -9.16 -5.09
CA VAL A 385 -3.13 -10.35 -5.94
C VAL A 385 -3.07 -9.97 -7.43
N LYS A 386 -3.91 -9.02 -7.87
CA LYS A 386 -3.95 -8.56 -9.28
C LYS A 386 -2.62 -7.96 -9.73
N SER A 387 -2.05 -7.07 -8.93
CA SER A 387 -0.77 -6.43 -9.27
C SER A 387 0.39 -7.42 -9.28
N THR A 388 0.35 -8.45 -8.44
CA THR A 388 1.32 -9.54 -8.45
C THR A 388 1.20 -10.38 -9.73
N ALA A 389 0.00 -10.81 -10.08
CA ALA A 389 -0.25 -11.58 -11.30
C ALA A 389 0.17 -10.78 -12.55
N ALA A 390 -0.20 -9.49 -12.63
CA ALA A 390 0.21 -8.62 -13.74
C ALA A 390 1.75 -8.50 -13.84
N SER A 391 2.44 -8.29 -12.71
CA SER A 391 3.90 -8.23 -12.70
C SER A 391 4.57 -9.52 -13.17
N LEU A 392 3.97 -10.68 -12.89
CA LEU A 392 4.46 -11.97 -13.35
C LEU A 392 4.21 -12.18 -14.87
N VAL A 393 3.08 -11.67 -15.39
CA VAL A 393 2.82 -11.63 -16.84
C VAL A 393 3.88 -10.80 -17.56
N ASP A 394 4.20 -9.61 -17.04
CA ASP A 394 5.25 -8.73 -17.59
C ASP A 394 6.62 -9.43 -17.57
N ALA A 395 6.90 -10.21 -16.53
CA ALA A 395 8.09 -11.03 -16.40
C ALA A 395 8.03 -12.34 -17.22
N LYS A 396 6.95 -12.61 -17.97
CA LYS A 396 6.67 -13.82 -18.75
C LYS A 396 6.63 -15.11 -17.90
N LYS A 397 6.39 -15.00 -16.61
CA LYS A 397 6.20 -16.10 -15.66
C LYS A 397 4.71 -16.49 -15.61
N TYR A 398 4.23 -17.08 -16.70
CA TYR A 398 2.78 -17.26 -16.92
C TYR A 398 2.16 -18.29 -15.99
N ALA A 399 2.87 -19.38 -15.65
CA ALA A 399 2.37 -20.39 -14.72
C ALA A 399 2.10 -19.78 -13.34
N GLU A 400 3.08 -19.07 -12.79
CA GLU A 400 2.91 -18.40 -11.50
C GLU A 400 1.84 -17.29 -11.59
N ALA A 401 1.74 -16.58 -12.72
CA ALA A 401 0.69 -15.58 -12.92
C ALA A 401 -0.70 -16.21 -12.88
N GLY A 402 -0.90 -17.38 -13.49
CA GLY A 402 -2.14 -18.15 -13.46
C GLY A 402 -2.55 -18.49 -12.02
N GLU A 403 -1.62 -19.02 -11.22
CA GLU A 403 -1.87 -19.30 -9.80
C GLU A 403 -2.36 -18.06 -9.03
N TRP A 404 -1.73 -16.89 -9.26
CA TRP A 404 -2.14 -15.66 -8.60
C TRP A 404 -3.50 -15.15 -9.11
N TYR A 405 -3.81 -15.25 -10.41
CA TYR A 405 -5.13 -14.92 -10.91
C TYR A 405 -6.22 -15.85 -10.37
N THR A 406 -5.92 -17.13 -10.18
CA THR A 406 -6.86 -18.09 -9.56
C THR A 406 -7.20 -17.73 -8.11
N LYS A 407 -6.28 -17.16 -7.33
CA LYS A 407 -6.58 -16.63 -5.99
C LYS A 407 -7.66 -15.54 -6.00
N ILE A 408 -7.83 -14.80 -7.10
CA ILE A 408 -8.91 -13.81 -7.24
C ILE A 408 -10.28 -14.49 -7.08
N LEU A 409 -10.45 -15.70 -7.62
CA LEU A 409 -11.71 -16.43 -7.58
C LEU A 409 -12.12 -16.82 -6.15
N THR A 410 -11.17 -16.90 -5.21
CA THR A 410 -11.43 -17.14 -3.79
C THR A 410 -11.69 -15.84 -3.00
N LEU A 411 -11.01 -14.75 -3.38
CA LEU A 411 -11.14 -13.45 -2.70
C LEU A 411 -12.37 -12.66 -3.14
N LYS A 412 -12.89 -12.95 -4.34
CA LYS A 412 -14.01 -12.26 -4.98
C LYS A 412 -15.09 -13.28 -5.35
N PRO A 413 -16.07 -13.56 -4.47
CA PRO A 413 -17.11 -14.58 -4.74
C PRO A 413 -17.94 -14.32 -6.01
N ASP A 414 -18.08 -13.06 -6.43
CA ASP A 414 -18.79 -12.61 -7.62
C ASP A 414 -17.86 -12.47 -8.86
N TYR A 415 -16.80 -13.27 -8.92
CA TYR A 415 -15.89 -13.26 -10.07
C TYR A 415 -16.63 -13.44 -11.40
N GLY A 416 -16.14 -12.72 -12.40
CA GLY A 416 -16.76 -12.66 -13.72
C GLY A 416 -15.95 -13.35 -14.82
N LYS A 417 -16.41 -13.13 -16.04
CA LYS A 417 -15.82 -13.65 -17.27
C LYS A 417 -14.34 -13.29 -17.42
N VAL A 418 -13.99 -12.03 -17.08
CA VAL A 418 -12.63 -11.51 -17.19
C VAL A 418 -11.69 -12.15 -16.17
N ASP A 419 -12.16 -12.40 -14.95
CA ASP A 419 -11.35 -13.04 -13.90
C ASP A 419 -10.98 -14.48 -14.30
N LEU A 420 -11.96 -15.24 -14.83
CA LEU A 420 -11.73 -16.61 -15.35
C LEU A 420 -10.82 -16.62 -16.59
N TYR A 421 -10.98 -15.62 -17.48
CA TYR A 421 -10.12 -15.47 -18.64
C TYR A 421 -8.65 -15.33 -18.24
N TYR A 422 -8.34 -14.38 -17.34
CA TYR A 422 -6.95 -14.15 -16.93
C TYR A 422 -6.36 -15.36 -16.20
N ALA A 423 -7.12 -16.03 -15.33
CA ALA A 423 -6.67 -17.23 -14.65
C ALA A 423 -6.34 -18.35 -15.66
N GLY A 424 -7.32 -18.83 -16.40
CA GLY A 424 -7.13 -19.96 -17.30
C GLY A 424 -6.19 -19.68 -18.48
N TYR A 425 -6.21 -18.45 -19.02
CA TYR A 425 -5.33 -18.11 -20.15
C TYR A 425 -3.85 -18.02 -19.76
N ASN A 426 -3.54 -17.56 -18.55
CA ASN A 426 -2.16 -17.56 -18.07
C ASN A 426 -1.70 -18.96 -17.70
N ASP A 427 -2.55 -19.80 -17.09
CA ASP A 427 -2.25 -21.22 -16.89
C ASP A 427 -1.94 -21.89 -18.24
N TYR A 428 -2.77 -21.67 -19.26
CA TYR A 428 -2.53 -22.19 -20.60
C TYR A 428 -1.20 -21.72 -21.21
N ARG A 429 -0.88 -20.41 -21.08
CA ARG A 429 0.40 -19.85 -21.56
C ARG A 429 1.60 -20.38 -20.79
N GLY A 430 1.42 -20.72 -19.53
CA GLY A 430 2.40 -21.34 -18.64
C GLY A 430 2.50 -22.85 -18.81
N GLU A 431 1.81 -23.41 -19.80
CA GLU A 431 1.77 -24.87 -20.08
C GLU A 431 1.18 -25.70 -18.93
N GLN A 432 0.44 -25.05 -18.00
CA GLN A 432 -0.33 -25.70 -16.93
C GLN A 432 -1.72 -26.09 -17.49
N TYR A 433 -1.72 -27.07 -18.39
CA TYR A 433 -2.91 -27.39 -19.18
C TYR A 433 -4.05 -28.01 -18.37
N VAL A 434 -3.73 -28.72 -17.28
CA VAL A 434 -4.72 -29.34 -16.39
C VAL A 434 -5.45 -28.25 -15.58
N GLU A 435 -4.70 -27.29 -15.06
CA GLU A 435 -5.20 -26.14 -14.33
C GLU A 435 -6.04 -25.25 -15.26
N ALA A 436 -5.52 -24.99 -16.45
CA ALA A 436 -6.24 -24.24 -17.48
C ALA A 436 -7.60 -24.88 -17.84
N ASP A 437 -7.62 -26.22 -18.07
CA ASP A 437 -8.87 -26.95 -18.35
C ASP A 437 -9.86 -26.81 -17.20
N SER A 438 -9.39 -26.89 -15.95
CA SER A 438 -10.22 -26.74 -14.76
C SER A 438 -10.89 -25.37 -14.69
N ILE A 439 -10.15 -24.28 -14.95
CA ILE A 439 -10.68 -22.91 -14.96
C ILE A 439 -11.65 -22.71 -16.15
N PHE A 440 -11.30 -23.19 -17.35
CA PHE A 440 -12.18 -23.08 -18.51
C PHE A 440 -13.40 -23.98 -18.40
N ASN A 441 -13.39 -25.04 -17.60
CA ASN A 441 -14.59 -25.81 -17.25
C ASN A 441 -15.57 -24.95 -16.45
N ILE A 442 -15.07 -24.18 -15.45
CA ILE A 442 -15.89 -23.22 -14.70
C ILE A 442 -16.44 -22.13 -15.64
N TYR A 443 -15.59 -21.63 -16.55
CA TYR A 443 -15.98 -20.63 -17.55
C TYR A 443 -17.12 -21.15 -18.42
N MET A 444 -16.96 -22.33 -19.00
CA MET A 444 -17.96 -22.95 -19.88
C MET A 444 -19.28 -23.24 -19.15
N ALA A 445 -19.22 -23.65 -17.88
CA ALA A 445 -20.44 -23.88 -17.09
C ALA A 445 -21.19 -22.56 -16.78
N LYS A 446 -20.46 -21.49 -16.52
CA LYS A 446 -21.04 -20.17 -16.20
C LYS A 446 -21.50 -19.39 -17.44
N TYR A 447 -20.89 -19.66 -18.59
CA TYR A 447 -21.14 -18.97 -19.87
C TYR A 447 -21.29 -19.99 -21.02
N PRO A 448 -22.34 -20.82 -21.01
CA PRO A 448 -22.47 -21.98 -21.92
C PRO A 448 -22.63 -21.58 -23.40
N GLU A 449 -23.08 -20.37 -23.69
CA GLU A 449 -23.24 -19.84 -25.06
C GLU A 449 -21.96 -19.19 -25.60
N ASP A 450 -20.92 -19.06 -24.75
CA ASP A 450 -19.63 -18.50 -25.18
C ASP A 450 -18.68 -19.62 -25.60
N ALA A 451 -18.43 -19.69 -26.90
CA ALA A 451 -17.56 -20.71 -27.48
C ALA A 451 -16.11 -20.64 -26.99
N PHE A 452 -15.66 -19.50 -26.43
CA PHE A 452 -14.29 -19.34 -25.93
C PHE A 452 -13.94 -20.38 -24.84
N GLY A 453 -14.83 -20.63 -23.87
CA GLY A 453 -14.59 -21.61 -22.80
C GLY A 453 -14.38 -23.02 -23.36
N ALA A 454 -15.24 -23.46 -24.29
CA ALA A 454 -15.11 -24.76 -24.94
C ALA A 454 -13.85 -24.83 -25.81
N TYR A 455 -13.54 -23.76 -26.54
CA TYR A 455 -12.33 -23.68 -27.36
C TYR A 455 -11.05 -23.78 -26.52
N MET A 456 -10.97 -23.06 -25.42
CA MET A 456 -9.79 -23.10 -24.56
C MET A 456 -9.64 -24.43 -23.82
N ARG A 457 -10.75 -25.10 -23.46
CA ARG A 457 -10.70 -26.49 -22.97
C ARG A 457 -10.14 -27.42 -24.01
N ALA A 458 -10.57 -27.30 -25.28
CA ALA A 458 -10.03 -28.08 -26.38
C ALA A 458 -8.52 -27.86 -26.54
N ARG A 459 -8.08 -26.60 -26.49
CA ARG A 459 -6.65 -26.25 -26.57
C ARG A 459 -5.83 -26.80 -25.40
N SER A 460 -6.39 -26.78 -24.20
CA SER A 460 -5.74 -27.35 -23.01
C SER A 460 -5.65 -28.88 -23.14
N ALA A 461 -6.70 -29.54 -23.62
CA ALA A 461 -6.73 -30.96 -23.89
C ALA A 461 -5.71 -31.41 -24.96
N GLU A 462 -5.45 -30.58 -26.00
CA GLU A 462 -4.34 -30.82 -26.96
C GLU A 462 -2.97 -30.73 -26.28
N GLY A 463 -2.81 -29.84 -25.30
CA GLY A 463 -1.57 -29.75 -24.51
C GLY A 463 -1.35 -30.98 -23.62
N ILE A 464 -2.42 -31.58 -23.10
CA ILE A 464 -2.40 -32.79 -22.28
C ILE A 464 -2.18 -34.04 -23.16
N ASP A 465 -2.98 -34.19 -24.24
CA ASP A 465 -2.90 -35.30 -25.21
C ASP A 465 -2.17 -34.84 -26.48
N THR A 466 -0.87 -34.63 -26.37
CA THR A 466 -0.05 -34.05 -27.46
C THR A 466 -0.01 -34.90 -28.73
N SER A 467 -0.27 -36.21 -28.61
CA SER A 467 -0.37 -37.17 -29.73
C SER A 467 -1.77 -37.21 -30.36
N ASN A 468 -2.76 -36.63 -29.69
CA ASN A 468 -4.18 -36.78 -29.97
C ASN A 468 -4.68 -38.23 -30.00
N ALA A 469 -3.95 -39.18 -29.37
CA ALA A 469 -4.29 -40.60 -29.40
C ALA A 469 -5.57 -40.89 -28.63
N GLU A 470 -5.77 -40.20 -27.49
CA GLU A 470 -6.94 -40.36 -26.64
C GLU A 470 -8.14 -39.54 -27.13
N GLY A 471 -7.88 -38.48 -27.92
CA GLY A 471 -8.88 -37.58 -28.48
C GLY A 471 -9.55 -36.70 -27.44
N LEU A 472 -8.83 -36.34 -26.37
CA LEU A 472 -9.36 -35.56 -25.25
C LEU A 472 -9.94 -34.20 -25.69
N ALA A 473 -9.40 -33.59 -26.75
CA ALA A 473 -9.87 -32.31 -27.28
C ALA A 473 -11.16 -32.42 -28.09
N LYS A 474 -11.47 -33.60 -28.65
CA LYS A 474 -12.60 -33.81 -29.57
C LYS A 474 -13.95 -33.33 -29.03
N PRO A 475 -14.39 -33.68 -27.80
CA PRO A 475 -15.69 -33.28 -27.31
C PRO A 475 -15.83 -31.77 -27.16
N TYR A 476 -14.74 -31.08 -26.87
CA TYR A 476 -14.76 -29.63 -26.68
C TYR A 476 -14.75 -28.87 -28.01
N TYR A 477 -14.01 -29.33 -29.01
CA TYR A 477 -14.13 -28.80 -30.36
C TYR A 477 -15.50 -29.07 -30.96
N GLN A 478 -16.11 -30.24 -30.69
CA GLN A 478 -17.50 -30.50 -31.08
C GLN A 478 -18.45 -29.50 -30.41
N LYS A 479 -18.25 -29.18 -29.12
CA LYS A 479 -19.06 -28.16 -28.43
C LYS A 479 -18.95 -26.77 -29.06
N VAL A 480 -17.77 -26.36 -29.55
CA VAL A 480 -17.60 -25.11 -30.32
C VAL A 480 -18.43 -25.15 -31.59
N ILE A 481 -18.45 -26.29 -32.30
CA ILE A 481 -19.23 -26.49 -33.54
C ILE A 481 -20.73 -26.38 -33.21
N ASP A 482 -21.19 -27.04 -32.16
CA ASP A 482 -22.60 -27.03 -31.73
C ASP A 482 -23.06 -25.60 -31.38
N ILE A 483 -22.23 -24.82 -30.69
CA ILE A 483 -22.50 -23.41 -30.41
C ILE A 483 -22.57 -22.59 -31.69
N TYR A 484 -21.64 -22.82 -32.65
CA TYR A 484 -21.68 -22.13 -33.96
C TYR A 484 -22.93 -22.41 -34.72
N ASP A 485 -23.41 -23.65 -34.73
CA ASP A 485 -24.61 -24.06 -35.49
C ASP A 485 -25.87 -23.41 -34.92
N THR A 486 -25.94 -23.18 -33.63
CA THR A 486 -27.09 -22.58 -32.92
C THR A 486 -26.99 -21.08 -32.70
N ALA A 487 -25.81 -20.48 -32.90
CA ALA A 487 -25.59 -19.05 -32.67
C ALA A 487 -26.40 -18.14 -33.59
N VAL A 488 -27.10 -17.17 -33.01
CA VAL A 488 -27.81 -16.11 -33.72
C VAL A 488 -26.80 -15.21 -34.45
N ASP A 489 -25.73 -14.80 -33.73
CA ASP A 489 -24.62 -14.07 -34.33
C ASP A 489 -23.36 -14.95 -34.41
N LYS A 490 -23.13 -15.47 -35.62
CA LYS A 490 -21.98 -16.33 -35.90
C LYS A 490 -20.65 -15.61 -35.86
N SER A 491 -20.63 -14.30 -35.86
CA SER A 491 -19.38 -13.51 -35.84
C SER A 491 -18.60 -13.72 -34.53
N THR A 492 -19.28 -13.92 -33.41
CA THR A 492 -18.69 -14.16 -32.09
C THR A 492 -17.97 -15.50 -31.99
N VAL A 493 -18.38 -16.50 -32.78
CA VAL A 493 -17.79 -17.85 -32.77
C VAL A 493 -16.78 -18.04 -33.93
N LYS A 494 -16.81 -17.14 -34.91
CA LYS A 494 -15.96 -17.23 -36.13
C LYS A 494 -14.46 -17.40 -35.84
N PRO A 495 -13.85 -16.78 -34.83
CA PRO A 495 -12.43 -17.00 -34.53
C PRO A 495 -12.08 -18.44 -34.12
N TYR A 496 -13.05 -19.20 -33.61
CA TYR A 496 -12.84 -20.53 -33.02
C TYR A 496 -13.29 -21.67 -33.92
N ILE A 497 -14.22 -21.40 -34.86
CA ILE A 497 -14.87 -22.47 -35.61
C ILE A 497 -13.96 -23.13 -36.63
N ILE A 498 -13.18 -22.35 -37.40
CA ILE A 498 -12.25 -22.91 -38.39
C ILE A 498 -11.16 -23.76 -37.75
N PRO A 499 -10.47 -23.31 -36.66
CA PRO A 499 -9.56 -24.18 -35.91
C PRO A 499 -10.20 -25.46 -35.42
N SER A 500 -11.46 -25.38 -34.92
CA SER A 500 -12.19 -26.56 -34.44
C SER A 500 -12.45 -27.57 -35.57
N TYR A 501 -12.91 -27.14 -36.71
CA TYR A 501 -13.07 -28.05 -37.86
C TYR A 501 -11.72 -28.62 -38.34
N ARG A 502 -10.63 -27.84 -38.32
CA ARG A 502 -9.28 -28.36 -38.67
C ARG A 502 -8.85 -29.49 -37.74
N TYR A 503 -9.08 -29.34 -36.43
CA TYR A 503 -8.81 -30.43 -35.51
C TYR A 503 -9.65 -31.67 -35.84
N MET A 504 -10.96 -31.48 -36.10
CA MET A 504 -11.85 -32.60 -36.44
C MET A 504 -11.42 -33.32 -37.73
N VAL A 505 -10.95 -32.57 -38.74
CA VAL A 505 -10.36 -33.14 -39.97
C VAL A 505 -9.13 -34.00 -39.63
N ALA A 506 -8.19 -33.42 -38.89
CA ALA A 506 -6.94 -34.13 -38.54
C ALA A 506 -7.20 -35.37 -37.69
N TYR A 507 -8.05 -35.26 -36.67
CA TYR A 507 -8.42 -36.36 -35.80
C TYR A 507 -9.13 -37.48 -36.55
N SER A 508 -10.13 -37.18 -37.38
CA SER A 508 -10.85 -38.17 -38.18
C SER A 508 -9.92 -38.91 -39.12
N TYR A 509 -9.03 -38.18 -39.80
CA TYR A 509 -8.11 -38.80 -40.77
C TYR A 509 -6.96 -39.58 -40.10
N ASN A 510 -6.27 -38.95 -39.13
CA ASN A 510 -5.04 -39.52 -38.57
C ASN A 510 -5.30 -40.58 -37.48
N VAL A 511 -6.32 -40.36 -36.64
CA VAL A 511 -6.62 -41.23 -35.49
C VAL A 511 -7.73 -42.25 -35.84
N GLN A 512 -8.88 -41.75 -36.28
CA GLN A 512 -10.02 -42.61 -36.58
C GLN A 512 -9.91 -43.35 -37.91
N LYS A 513 -8.99 -42.92 -38.79
CA LYS A 513 -8.84 -43.46 -40.18
C LYS A 513 -10.11 -43.31 -41.01
N ASP A 514 -10.98 -42.38 -40.67
CA ASP A 514 -12.25 -42.06 -41.33
C ASP A 514 -12.07 -40.87 -42.27
N LYS A 515 -11.82 -41.23 -43.54
CA LYS A 515 -11.59 -40.25 -44.62
C LYS A 515 -12.86 -39.48 -44.96
N ASP A 516 -14.02 -40.10 -44.86
CA ASP A 516 -15.30 -39.50 -45.22
C ASP A 516 -15.71 -38.45 -44.19
N ALA A 517 -15.54 -38.73 -42.91
CA ALA A 517 -15.71 -37.78 -41.84
C ALA A 517 -14.74 -36.57 -41.99
N ALA A 518 -13.46 -36.84 -42.31
CA ALA A 518 -12.47 -35.77 -42.55
C ALA A 518 -12.88 -34.90 -43.73
N LEU A 519 -13.35 -35.44 -44.84
CA LEU A 519 -13.88 -34.67 -45.97
C LEU A 519 -15.10 -33.84 -45.60
N LYS A 520 -16.02 -34.38 -44.79
CA LYS A 520 -17.20 -33.65 -44.32
C LYS A 520 -16.84 -32.42 -43.49
N TYR A 521 -15.92 -32.59 -42.54
CA TYR A 521 -15.46 -31.44 -41.72
C TYR A 521 -14.67 -30.42 -42.58
N ASN A 522 -13.83 -30.87 -43.51
CA ASN A 522 -13.09 -29.99 -44.36
C ASN A 522 -14.01 -29.18 -45.32
N SER A 523 -15.09 -29.77 -45.79
CA SER A 523 -16.10 -29.07 -46.58
C SER A 523 -16.75 -27.92 -45.80
N LYS A 524 -16.95 -28.09 -44.49
CA LYS A 524 -17.46 -27.03 -43.61
C LYS A 524 -16.52 -25.83 -43.52
N ILE A 525 -15.19 -26.06 -43.49
CA ILE A 525 -14.22 -24.96 -43.57
C ILE A 525 -14.39 -24.18 -44.88
N ILE A 526 -14.51 -24.87 -46.02
CA ILE A 526 -14.67 -24.24 -47.34
C ILE A 526 -16.02 -23.49 -47.46
N GLU A 527 -17.08 -23.99 -46.75
CA GLU A 527 -18.36 -23.26 -46.68
C GLU A 527 -18.22 -21.94 -45.93
N ILE A 528 -17.41 -21.88 -44.87
CA ILE A 528 -17.21 -20.69 -44.05
C ILE A 528 -16.22 -19.73 -44.70
N ASP A 529 -15.12 -20.28 -45.23
CA ASP A 529 -14.09 -19.53 -45.98
C ASP A 529 -13.71 -20.25 -47.29
N PRO A 530 -14.37 -19.89 -48.38
CA PRO A 530 -14.09 -20.49 -49.69
C PRO A 530 -12.66 -20.25 -50.21
N THR A 531 -11.93 -19.32 -49.56
CA THR A 531 -10.57 -18.94 -49.97
C THR A 531 -9.49 -19.61 -49.12
N ASP A 532 -9.86 -20.44 -48.12
CA ASP A 532 -8.91 -21.13 -47.23
C ASP A 532 -8.02 -22.11 -48.02
N ALA A 533 -6.82 -21.68 -48.34
CA ALA A 533 -5.86 -22.43 -49.15
C ALA A 533 -5.50 -23.81 -48.56
N THR A 534 -5.52 -23.94 -47.23
CA THR A 534 -5.23 -25.20 -46.51
C THR A 534 -6.39 -26.17 -46.69
N ALA A 535 -7.62 -25.70 -46.52
CA ALA A 535 -8.81 -26.55 -46.71
C ALA A 535 -8.96 -27.02 -48.16
N LEU A 536 -8.69 -26.16 -49.14
CA LEU A 536 -8.73 -26.51 -50.57
C LEU A 536 -7.70 -27.58 -50.92
N LYS A 537 -6.44 -27.46 -50.45
CA LYS A 537 -5.39 -28.47 -50.63
C LYS A 537 -5.77 -29.79 -49.96
N THR A 538 -6.33 -29.71 -48.77
CA THR A 538 -6.78 -30.91 -48.02
C THR A 538 -7.93 -31.59 -48.77
N GLN A 539 -8.86 -30.85 -49.35
CA GLN A 539 -9.95 -31.39 -50.13
C GLN A 539 -9.43 -32.12 -51.36
N GLU A 540 -8.47 -31.53 -52.08
CA GLU A 540 -7.82 -32.17 -53.23
C GLU A 540 -7.09 -33.47 -52.82
N ALA A 541 -6.29 -33.42 -51.76
CA ALA A 541 -5.52 -34.54 -51.28
C ALA A 541 -6.40 -35.73 -50.81
N LEU A 542 -7.50 -35.42 -50.13
CA LEU A 542 -8.41 -36.43 -49.61
C LEU A 542 -9.40 -36.95 -50.70
N SER A 543 -9.92 -36.11 -51.58
CA SER A 543 -10.91 -36.54 -52.58
C SER A 543 -10.31 -37.05 -53.87
N GLY A 544 -9.05 -36.75 -54.18
CA GLY A 544 -8.42 -36.99 -55.47
C GLY A 544 -8.97 -36.13 -56.60
N ILE A 545 -9.75 -35.09 -56.26
CA ILE A 545 -10.40 -34.19 -57.21
C ILE A 545 -9.77 -32.80 -57.10
N LYS A 546 -9.12 -32.31 -58.16
CA LYS A 546 -8.64 -30.91 -58.20
C LYS A 546 -9.83 -29.94 -58.31
N GLN A 547 -9.98 -29.04 -57.34
CA GLN A 547 -10.91 -27.90 -57.48
C GLN A 547 -10.16 -26.74 -58.15
N LYS A 548 -10.56 -26.33 -59.36
CA LYS A 548 -10.15 -25.07 -59.96
C LYS A 548 -11.11 -23.98 -59.52
N MET A 549 -10.58 -22.95 -58.88
CA MET A 549 -11.33 -21.71 -58.68
C MET A 549 -11.26 -20.88 -59.95
N LYS A 550 -12.39 -20.46 -60.47
CA LYS A 550 -12.51 -19.33 -61.41
C LYS A 550 -13.30 -18.23 -60.71
N THR A 551 -12.84 -17.03 -60.84
CA THR A 551 -13.67 -15.84 -60.58
C THR A 551 -14.44 -15.55 -61.84
N ASP A 552 -15.75 -15.30 -61.72
CA ASP A 552 -16.54 -14.73 -62.79
C ASP A 552 -16.21 -13.23 -62.97
N ASP A 553 -16.74 -12.63 -64.03
CA ASP A 553 -16.51 -11.21 -64.37
C ASP A 553 -17.08 -10.22 -63.32
N GLU A 554 -17.81 -10.71 -62.31
CA GLU A 554 -18.35 -9.95 -61.17
C GLU A 554 -17.55 -10.18 -59.88
N GLY A 555 -16.45 -10.97 -59.89
CA GLY A 555 -15.60 -11.24 -58.73
C GLY A 555 -16.11 -12.34 -57.80
N THR A 556 -17.14 -13.12 -58.20
CA THR A 556 -17.70 -14.23 -57.42
C THR A 556 -16.98 -15.55 -57.71
N VAL A 557 -16.61 -16.32 -56.69
CA VAL A 557 -15.88 -17.60 -56.82
C VAL A 557 -16.83 -18.73 -57.19
N VAL A 558 -16.67 -19.34 -58.40
CA VAL A 558 -17.49 -20.46 -58.88
C VAL A 558 -16.69 -21.78 -58.90
N LYS A 559 -17.32 -22.90 -58.52
CA LYS A 559 -16.71 -24.24 -58.39
C LYS A 559 -16.76 -25.05 -59.71
N GLU A 560 -15.61 -25.53 -60.18
CA GLU A 560 -15.53 -26.50 -61.28
C GLU A 560 -14.79 -27.79 -60.85
N LYS A 561 -15.32 -28.99 -61.16
CA LYS A 561 -14.77 -30.31 -60.72
C LYS A 561 -14.00 -30.96 -61.86
N THR A 562 -12.68 -31.30 -61.65
CA THR A 562 -11.89 -32.13 -62.55
C THR A 562 -11.24 -33.30 -61.75
N LYS A 563 -11.28 -34.55 -62.28
CA LYS A 563 -10.65 -35.76 -61.69
C LYS A 563 -9.17 -35.84 -62.05
N THR A 564 -8.30 -36.21 -61.06
CA THR A 564 -6.90 -36.55 -61.31
C THR A 564 -6.49 -37.80 -60.51
N ASP A 565 -5.55 -38.56 -61.10
CA ASP A 565 -5.04 -39.86 -60.64
C ASP A 565 -4.23 -39.77 -59.31
N SER A 566 -4.32 -40.84 -58.50
CA SER A 566 -3.80 -40.93 -57.15
C SER A 566 -2.30 -41.16 -57.08
N THR A 567 -1.52 -40.24 -56.52
CA THR A 567 -0.16 -40.54 -56.02
C THR A 567 -0.03 -40.08 -54.55
N LYS A 568 0.55 -40.95 -53.75
CA LYS A 568 0.71 -40.82 -52.27
C LYS A 568 1.35 -39.48 -51.87
N VAL A 569 0.65 -38.69 -51.09
CA VAL A 569 1.22 -37.51 -50.43
C VAL A 569 1.26 -37.71 -48.91
N LYS A 570 2.46 -37.63 -48.33
CA LYS A 570 2.66 -37.54 -46.87
C LYS A 570 2.25 -36.15 -46.39
N VAL A 571 1.26 -36.07 -45.55
CA VAL A 571 0.90 -34.84 -44.81
C VAL A 571 1.97 -34.60 -43.73
N LYS A 572 2.73 -33.52 -43.85
CA LYS A 572 3.64 -33.06 -42.82
C LYS A 572 2.85 -32.24 -41.78
N ASP A 573 3.06 -32.59 -40.49
CA ASP A 573 2.56 -31.80 -39.40
C ASP A 573 3.09 -30.34 -39.47
N GLY A 574 2.18 -29.40 -39.67
CA GLY A 574 2.49 -27.98 -39.72
C GLY A 574 2.64 -27.39 -38.31
N LYS A 575 3.84 -27.42 -37.74
CA LYS A 575 4.18 -26.51 -36.63
C LYS A 575 4.31 -25.10 -37.21
N THR A 576 3.27 -24.33 -37.14
CA THR A 576 3.33 -22.89 -37.41
C THR A 576 3.91 -22.18 -36.17
N LYS A 577 5.16 -21.78 -36.27
CA LYS A 577 5.72 -20.76 -35.35
C LYS A 577 5.11 -19.41 -35.77
N THR A 578 4.16 -18.94 -35.03
CA THR A 578 3.74 -17.53 -35.11
C THR A 578 4.88 -16.68 -34.52
N LYS A 579 5.50 -15.89 -35.39
CA LYS A 579 6.31 -14.73 -34.96
C LYS A 579 5.32 -13.61 -34.70
N ASP A 580 5.08 -13.33 -33.44
CA ASP A 580 4.43 -12.10 -33.02
C ASP A 580 5.42 -10.94 -33.25
N LYS A 581 5.01 -10.02 -34.10
CA LYS A 581 5.53 -8.66 -34.12
C LYS A 581 4.50 -7.78 -33.42
N GLU A 582 4.98 -7.08 -32.41
CA GLU A 582 4.41 -5.98 -31.61
C GLU A 582 3.23 -6.32 -30.69
#